data_cf6970eb9bf0516279bb5e42a247ded7
#
_entry.id   cf6970eb9bf0516279bb5e42a247ded7
#
_cell.length_a   1.000
_cell.length_b   1.000
_cell.length_c   1.000
_cell.angle_alpha   90.00
_cell.angle_beta   90.00
_cell.angle_gamma   90.00
#
_symmetry.space_group_name_H-M   'P 1'
#
loop_
_entity.id
_entity.type
_entity.pdbx_description
1 polymer ?
#
loop_
_entity_poly.entity_id
_entity_poly.type
_entity_poly.pdbx_seq_one_letter_code
_entity_poly.pdbx_strand_id
1 'polypeptide(L)'
;MTTQPGQAAQDVGSPISNEAYNVLTALQSKLEGLEAYRKYAASTGTKAFWERLTELDTQAVDKLVNELERLVREDKFRMRAPGQTA
;
A
#
# COMPACT_ATOMS: atom_id res chain seq x y z
N MET A 1 -14.45 -7.67 -20.30
CA MET A 1 -13.20 -6.92 -20.24
C MET A 1 -12.62 -6.99 -18.83
N THR A 2 -11.36 -7.24 -18.77
CA THR A 2 -10.70 -7.32 -17.47
C THR A 2 -10.20 -5.94 -17.08
N THR A 3 -10.58 -5.51 -15.91
CA THR A 3 -10.16 -4.21 -15.40
C THR A 3 -9.14 -4.43 -14.28
N GLN A 4 -8.02 -3.74 -14.37
CA GLN A 4 -7.04 -3.78 -13.30
C GLN A 4 -7.57 -3.03 -12.09
N PRO A 5 -7.15 -3.42 -10.88
CA PRO A 5 -7.70 -2.78 -9.67
C PRO A 5 -7.61 -1.25 -9.70
N GLY A 6 -6.49 -0.70 -10.18
CA GLY A 6 -6.36 0.75 -10.24
C GLY A 6 -7.30 1.37 -11.24
N GLN A 7 -7.52 0.71 -12.36
CA GLN A 7 -8.48 1.21 -13.35
C GLN A 7 -9.90 1.13 -12.84
N ALA A 8 -10.20 0.10 -12.05
CA ALA A 8 -11.53 -0.04 -11.49
C ALA A 8 -11.88 1.17 -10.61
N ALA A 9 -10.91 1.66 -9.84
CA ALA A 9 -11.14 2.82 -8.99
C ALA A 9 -11.46 4.05 -9.84
N GLN A 10 -10.78 4.22 -10.98
CA GLN A 10 -11.03 5.33 -11.86
C GLN A 10 -12.36 5.17 -12.60
N ASP A 11 -12.64 3.95 -13.04
CA ASP A 11 -13.82 3.67 -13.84
C ASP A 11 -15.10 3.92 -13.07
N VAL A 12 -15.07 3.70 -11.78
CA VAL A 12 -16.27 3.90 -10.94
C VAL A 12 -16.31 5.28 -10.31
N GLY A 13 -15.42 6.17 -10.73
CA GLY A 13 -15.44 7.53 -10.23
C GLY A 13 -14.97 7.68 -8.81
N SER A 14 -14.07 6.82 -8.37
CA SER A 14 -13.53 6.90 -7.03
C SER A 14 -12.84 8.24 -6.80
N PRO A 15 -12.99 8.82 -5.61
CA PRO A 15 -12.25 10.04 -5.29
C PRO A 15 -10.75 9.82 -5.10
N ILE A 16 -10.32 8.57 -5.07
CA ILE A 16 -8.91 8.25 -4.88
C ILE A 16 -8.26 7.95 -6.21
N SER A 17 -7.09 8.56 -6.46
CA SER A 17 -6.38 8.34 -7.72
C SER A 17 -5.94 6.88 -7.85
N ASN A 18 -5.65 6.51 -9.10
CA ASN A 18 -5.15 5.17 -9.38
C ASN A 18 -3.83 4.89 -8.65
N GLU A 19 -2.93 5.89 -8.64
CA GLU A 19 -1.65 5.73 -7.95
C GLU A 19 -1.87 5.51 -6.46
N ALA A 20 -2.75 6.30 -5.85
CA ALA A 20 -3.03 6.16 -4.42
C ALA A 20 -3.67 4.81 -4.11
N TYR A 21 -4.57 4.36 -4.97
CA TYR A 21 -5.20 3.06 -4.77
C TYR A 21 -4.15 1.94 -4.74
N ASN A 22 -3.23 1.99 -5.69
CA ASN A 22 -2.21 0.94 -5.77
C ASN A 22 -1.30 0.94 -4.54
N VAL A 23 -0.89 2.12 -4.10
CA VAL A 23 -0.01 2.22 -2.92
C VAL A 23 -0.76 1.76 -1.67
N LEU A 24 -2.02 2.15 -1.52
CA LEU A 24 -2.81 1.74 -0.36
C LEU A 24 -2.98 0.22 -0.32
N THR A 25 -3.23 -0.39 -1.48
CA THR A 25 -3.39 -1.83 -1.54
C THR A 25 -2.10 -2.55 -1.14
N ALA A 26 -0.98 -2.08 -1.65
CA ALA A 26 0.32 -2.67 -1.30
C ALA A 26 0.62 -2.48 0.18
N LEU A 27 0.31 -1.30 0.72
CA LEU A 27 0.53 -1.01 2.12
C LEU A 27 -0.30 -1.94 3.00
N GLN A 28 -1.56 -2.12 2.67
CA GLN A 28 -2.43 -3.01 3.44
C GLN A 28 -1.87 -4.43 3.46
N SER A 29 -1.44 -4.93 2.29
CA SER A 29 -0.88 -6.27 2.20
C SER A 29 0.35 -6.42 3.08
N LYS A 30 1.22 -5.42 3.11
CA LYS A 30 2.42 -5.47 3.94
C LYS A 30 2.07 -5.45 5.41
N LEU A 31 1.10 -4.64 5.80
CA LEU A 31 0.70 -4.56 7.20
C LEU A 31 0.08 -5.88 7.67
N GLU A 32 -0.71 -6.51 6.82
CA GLU A 32 -1.27 -7.82 7.14
C GLU A 32 -0.17 -8.86 7.29
N GLY A 33 0.84 -8.78 6.41
CA GLY A 33 1.98 -9.68 6.52
C GLY A 33 2.74 -9.52 7.81
N LEU A 34 2.97 -8.26 8.22
CA LEU A 34 3.67 -8.00 9.47
C LEU A 34 2.93 -8.57 10.67
N GLU A 35 1.62 -8.46 10.67
CA GLU A 35 0.82 -9.04 11.74
C GLU A 35 0.95 -10.55 11.77
N ALA A 36 0.93 -11.19 10.60
CA ALA A 36 1.10 -12.63 10.51
C ALA A 36 2.47 -13.07 11.02
N TYR A 37 3.53 -12.33 10.65
CA TYR A 37 4.89 -12.68 11.06
C TYR A 37 5.03 -12.65 12.56
N ARG A 38 4.37 -11.70 13.23
CA ARG A 38 4.42 -11.64 14.69
C ARG A 38 3.86 -12.92 15.30
N LYS A 39 2.78 -13.43 14.72
CA LYS A 39 2.20 -14.69 15.20
C LYS A 39 3.11 -15.87 14.93
N TYR A 40 3.70 -15.90 13.74
CA TYR A 40 4.60 -17.00 13.35
C TYR A 40 5.86 -17.01 14.20
N ALA A 41 6.35 -15.83 14.58
CA ALA A 41 7.56 -15.74 15.39
C ALA A 41 7.36 -16.31 16.78
N ALA A 42 6.13 -16.48 17.22
CA ALA A 42 5.87 -17.11 18.51
C ALA A 42 6.18 -18.59 18.51
N SER A 43 6.27 -19.21 17.32
CA SER A 43 6.62 -20.62 17.20
C SER A 43 8.12 -20.79 17.37
N THR A 44 8.53 -21.89 18.01
CA THR A 44 9.95 -22.14 18.21
C THR A 44 10.61 -22.54 16.92
N GLY A 45 11.90 -22.23 16.81
CA GLY A 45 12.73 -22.69 15.71
C GLY A 45 12.83 -21.75 14.53
N THR A 46 11.86 -20.86 14.34
CA THR A 46 11.89 -19.96 13.19
C THR A 46 11.76 -18.50 13.58
N LYS A 47 11.94 -18.20 14.85
CA LYS A 47 11.75 -16.83 15.35
C LYS A 47 12.67 -15.84 14.64
N ALA A 48 13.95 -16.20 14.51
CA ALA A 48 14.92 -15.28 13.89
C ALA A 48 14.57 -14.99 12.44
N PHE A 49 14.07 -15.99 11.71
CA PHE A 49 13.66 -15.80 10.34
C PHE A 49 12.54 -14.77 10.24
N TRP A 50 11.50 -14.93 11.07
CA TRP A 50 10.37 -14.02 11.01
C TRP A 50 10.72 -12.63 11.49
N GLU A 51 11.65 -12.52 12.45
CA GLU A 51 12.13 -11.22 12.88
C GLU A 51 12.88 -10.51 11.77
N ARG A 52 13.69 -11.25 11.02
CA ARG A 52 14.40 -10.65 9.88
C ARG A 52 13.44 -10.19 8.80
N LEU A 53 12.45 -11.03 8.50
CA LEU A 53 11.47 -10.66 7.49
C LEU A 53 10.66 -9.45 7.93
N THR A 54 10.37 -9.35 9.23
CA THR A 54 9.69 -8.18 9.78
C THR A 54 10.50 -6.92 9.54
N GLU A 55 11.82 -6.97 9.75
CA GLU A 55 12.67 -5.82 9.49
C GLU A 55 12.59 -5.37 8.04
N LEU A 56 12.68 -6.34 7.14
CA LEU A 56 12.66 -6.02 5.70
C LEU A 56 11.32 -5.42 5.29
N ASP A 57 10.23 -5.99 5.76
CA ASP A 57 8.92 -5.52 5.36
C ASP A 57 8.55 -4.22 6.07
N THR A 58 9.09 -3.97 7.25
CA THR A 58 8.91 -2.67 7.90
C THR A 58 9.55 -1.57 7.06
N GLN A 59 10.71 -1.85 6.46
CA GLN A 59 11.32 -0.89 5.56
C GLN A 59 10.44 -0.65 4.33
N ALA A 60 9.82 -1.71 3.82
CA ALA A 60 8.91 -1.56 2.69
C ALA A 60 7.70 -0.72 3.06
N VAL A 61 7.16 -0.93 4.27
CA VAL A 61 6.04 -0.12 4.74
C VAL A 61 6.43 1.35 4.81
N ASP A 62 7.63 1.63 5.30
CA ASP A 62 8.10 3.00 5.39
C ASP A 62 8.12 3.66 4.01
N LYS A 63 8.62 2.94 3.00
CA LYS A 63 8.65 3.46 1.64
C LYS A 63 7.25 3.70 1.09
N LEU A 64 6.32 2.82 1.39
CA LEU A 64 4.94 2.99 0.93
C LEU A 64 4.28 4.18 1.60
N VAL A 65 4.53 4.38 2.89
CA VAL A 65 4.01 5.56 3.58
C VAL A 65 4.59 6.83 2.98
N ASN A 66 5.90 6.83 2.72
CA ASN A 66 6.54 7.99 2.10
C ASN A 66 5.92 8.29 0.75
N GLU A 67 5.58 7.27 -0.01
CA GLU A 67 4.98 7.48 -1.32
C GLU A 67 3.57 8.07 -1.21
N LEU A 68 2.79 7.61 -0.24
CA LEU A 68 1.48 8.21 0.00
C LEU A 68 1.61 9.68 0.36
N GLU A 69 2.57 10.00 1.20
CA GLU A 69 2.79 11.39 1.58
C GLU A 69 3.20 12.23 0.38
N ARG A 70 4.02 11.65 -0.51
CA ARG A 70 4.42 12.34 -1.72
C ARG A 70 3.22 12.63 -2.62
N LEU A 71 2.35 11.64 -2.76
CA LEU A 71 1.14 11.81 -3.58
C LEU A 71 0.26 12.93 -3.04
N VAL A 72 0.15 13.02 -1.71
CA VAL A 72 -0.62 14.10 -1.11
C VAL A 72 0.05 15.45 -1.38
N ARG A 73 1.37 15.54 -1.18
CA ARG A 73 2.09 16.79 -1.39
C ARG A 73 1.98 17.29 -2.82
N GLU A 74 1.97 16.35 -3.79
CA GLU A 74 1.93 16.72 -5.19
C GLU A 74 0.52 16.76 -5.76
N ASP A 75 -0.48 16.69 -4.87
CA ASP A 75 -1.87 16.79 -5.24
C ASP A 75 -2.28 15.67 -6.21
N LYS A 76 -1.75 14.48 -5.97
CA LYS A 76 -2.02 13.30 -6.79
C LYS A 76 -2.72 12.20 -6.03
N PHE A 77 -3.09 12.44 -4.79
CA PHE A 77 -3.77 11.45 -3.98
C PHE A 77 -5.23 11.33 -4.37
N ARG A 78 -5.85 12.46 -4.64
CA ARG A 78 -7.28 12.53 -4.93
C ARG A 78 -7.50 12.53 -6.43
N MET A 79 -8.52 11.80 -6.85
CA MET A 79 -8.94 11.83 -8.25
C MET A 79 -9.58 13.18 -8.56
N ARG A 80 -9.13 13.84 -9.61
CA ARG A 80 -9.68 15.11 -10.02
C ARG A 80 -10.79 14.92 -11.03
N ALA A 81 -11.76 15.80 -10.99
CA ALA A 81 -12.81 15.79 -11.98
C ALA A 81 -12.23 16.17 -13.35
N PRO A 82 -12.89 15.72 -14.44
CA PRO A 82 -12.42 16.10 -15.77
C PRO A 82 -12.31 17.62 -15.89
N GLY A 83 -11.22 18.07 -16.48
CA GLY A 83 -10.95 19.48 -16.65
C GLY A 83 -10.26 20.15 -15.49
N GLN A 84 -10.16 19.48 -14.36
CA GLN A 84 -9.40 20.01 -13.22
C GLN A 84 -7.99 19.47 -13.28
N THR A 85 -7.05 20.31 -12.91
CA THR A 85 -5.66 19.87 -12.81
C THR A 85 -5.25 19.76 -11.37
N ALA A 86 -4.35 18.86 -11.14
CA ALA A 86 -3.81 18.68 -9.80
C ALA A 86 -3.03 19.93 -9.38
#